data_cf7a28d7da9fcf89b4bc9923134eadf2
#
_entry.id   cf7a28d7da9fcf89b4bc9923134eadf2
#
_cell.length_a   1.000
_cell.length_b   1.000
_cell.length_c   1.000
_cell.angle_alpha   90.00
_cell.angle_beta   90.00
_cell.angle_gamma   90.00
#
_symmetry.space_group_name_H-M   'P 1'
#
loop_
_entity.id
_entity.type
_entity.pdbx_description
1 polymer ?
#
loop_
_entity_poly.entity_id
_entity_poly.type
_entity_poly.pdbx_seq_one_letter_code
_entity_poly.pdbx_strand_id
1 'polypeptide(L)'
;KDASAKPELIYALTDFHALTGFRPRKAVRATFERMLSQSLTPASLDVLGAIIGALKSFSESKALSRAVEIILSDPRTPGLVDEVAVHGLDELPAGHISRSGSAVDPAQTFCELVTDYPHDPGALVGLMLNRVPLQPGEALTMDAGVLHAYLFGTGIEIMASSDNVVRGGLTSKHVDIEQLSAITDFHSGAPRVVEPDRA
;
A
#
# COMPACT_ATOMS: atom_id res chain seq x y z
N LYS A 1 -7.93 0.43 -23.46
CA LYS A 1 -7.17 1.38 -22.62
C LYS A 1 -6.39 2.27 -23.55
N ASP A 2 -6.36 3.58 -23.28
CA ASP A 2 -5.52 4.53 -24.04
C ASP A 2 -4.06 4.46 -23.55
N ALA A 3 -3.16 5.20 -24.22
CA ALA A 3 -1.74 5.26 -23.85
C ALA A 3 -1.43 6.50 -22.97
N SER A 4 -2.46 7.20 -22.47
CA SER A 4 -2.28 8.46 -21.77
C SER A 4 -1.91 8.21 -20.30
N ALA A 5 -0.94 8.95 -19.81
CA ALA A 5 -0.63 9.00 -18.38
C ALA A 5 -1.83 9.58 -17.61
N LYS A 6 -2.11 9.04 -16.42
CA LYS A 6 -3.21 9.47 -15.55
C LYS A 6 -2.65 9.98 -14.21
N PRO A 7 -2.10 11.19 -14.16
CA PRO A 7 -1.82 11.84 -12.89
C PRO A 7 -3.11 12.21 -12.17
N GLU A 8 -3.09 12.14 -10.86
CA GLU A 8 -4.24 12.36 -9.99
C GLU A 8 -3.88 13.29 -8.83
N LEU A 9 -4.89 13.98 -8.30
CA LEU A 9 -4.78 14.82 -7.12
C LEU A 9 -6.02 14.62 -6.28
N ILE A 10 -5.87 14.42 -4.97
CA ILE A 10 -6.96 14.46 -4.00
C ILE A 10 -6.80 15.69 -3.10
N TYR A 11 -7.84 16.52 -3.01
CA TYR A 11 -7.93 17.67 -2.12
C TYR A 11 -8.85 17.33 -0.95
N ALA A 12 -8.34 17.38 0.26
CA ALA A 12 -9.06 17.00 1.47
C ALA A 12 -10.04 18.10 1.91
N LEU A 13 -11.31 17.75 2.08
CA LEU A 13 -12.35 18.61 2.65
C LEU A 13 -12.54 18.36 4.14
N THR A 14 -12.26 17.15 4.60
CA THR A 14 -12.23 16.73 6.01
C THR A 14 -10.88 16.13 6.32
N ASP A 15 -10.65 15.72 7.57
CA ASP A 15 -9.55 14.79 7.85
C ASP A 15 -9.64 13.62 6.88
N PHE A 16 -8.54 13.33 6.19
CA PHE A 16 -8.50 12.37 5.09
C PHE A 16 -7.26 11.50 5.19
N HIS A 17 -7.39 10.20 4.98
CA HIS A 17 -6.24 9.29 4.97
C HIS A 17 -6.16 8.55 3.64
N ALA A 18 -4.96 8.57 3.07
CA ALA A 18 -4.62 7.82 1.86
C ALA A 18 -3.43 6.90 2.08
N LEU A 19 -3.36 5.84 1.27
CA LEU A 19 -2.14 5.09 1.01
C LEU A 19 -1.59 5.56 -0.34
N THR A 20 -0.28 5.80 -0.46
CA THR A 20 0.31 6.21 -1.73
C THR A 20 1.80 5.93 -1.82
N GLY A 21 2.23 5.41 -2.95
CA GLY A 21 3.64 5.14 -3.25
C GLY A 21 4.32 4.22 -2.24
N PHE A 22 5.41 3.60 -2.64
CA PHE A 22 6.08 2.62 -1.79
C PHE A 22 6.91 3.28 -0.69
N ARG A 23 6.88 2.65 0.48
CA ARG A 23 7.82 2.90 1.58
C ARG A 23 9.22 2.39 1.19
N PRO A 24 10.30 2.93 1.79
CA PRO A 24 11.64 2.38 1.60
C PRO A 24 11.68 0.87 1.83
N ARG A 25 12.28 0.11 0.91
CA ARG A 25 12.37 -1.35 0.96
C ARG A 25 12.77 -1.89 2.33
N LYS A 26 13.72 -1.22 3.01
CA LYS A 26 14.19 -1.62 4.34
C LYS A 26 13.07 -1.57 5.39
N ALA A 27 12.21 -0.55 5.33
CA ALA A 27 11.07 -0.40 6.23
C ALA A 27 9.98 -1.43 5.93
N VAL A 28 9.67 -1.64 4.64
CA VAL A 28 8.74 -2.70 4.20
C VAL A 28 9.21 -4.06 4.69
N ARG A 29 10.48 -4.41 4.45
CA ARG A 29 11.05 -5.68 4.90
C ARG A 29 10.93 -5.86 6.42
N ALA A 30 11.26 -4.84 7.21
CA ALA A 30 11.17 -4.90 8.66
C ALA A 30 9.73 -5.18 9.13
N THR A 31 8.72 -4.63 8.45
CA THR A 31 7.31 -4.93 8.72
C THR A 31 7.00 -6.42 8.53
N PHE A 32 7.39 -7.02 7.42
CA PHE A 32 7.17 -8.44 7.17
C PHE A 32 8.02 -9.36 8.06
N GLU A 33 9.26 -8.99 8.38
CA GLU A 33 10.10 -9.77 9.28
C GLU A 33 9.52 -9.87 10.70
N ARG A 34 8.78 -8.86 11.17
CA ARG A 34 8.09 -8.92 12.47
C ARG A 34 6.95 -9.93 12.50
N MET A 35 6.30 -10.21 11.37
CA MET A 35 5.26 -11.24 11.30
C MET A 35 5.81 -12.65 11.59
N LEU A 36 7.11 -12.87 11.44
CA LEU A 36 7.76 -14.15 11.76
C LEU A 36 7.69 -14.51 13.25
N SER A 37 7.46 -13.56 14.15
CA SER A 37 7.27 -13.82 15.58
C SER A 37 5.88 -14.36 15.93
N GLN A 38 4.97 -14.39 14.98
CA GLN A 38 3.61 -14.87 15.19
C GLN A 38 3.50 -16.40 14.98
N SER A 39 2.50 -17.00 15.58
CA SER A 39 2.20 -18.43 15.40
C SER A 39 1.51 -18.68 14.07
N LEU A 40 2.28 -18.68 12.99
CA LEU A 40 1.79 -18.90 11.63
C LEU A 40 1.90 -20.37 11.22
N THR A 41 1.01 -20.82 10.34
CA THR A 41 1.12 -22.15 9.73
C THR A 41 2.35 -22.27 8.82
N PRO A 42 2.83 -23.49 8.54
CA PRO A 42 3.93 -23.68 7.57
C PRO A 42 3.63 -23.07 6.19
N ALA A 43 2.39 -23.12 5.72
CA ALA A 43 1.97 -22.53 4.45
C ALA A 43 2.12 -21.01 4.44
N SER A 44 1.71 -20.33 5.51
CA SER A 44 1.85 -18.89 5.69
C SER A 44 3.31 -18.48 5.88
N LEU A 45 4.10 -19.28 6.58
CA LEU A 45 5.55 -19.04 6.73
C LEU A 45 6.30 -19.15 5.40
N ASP A 46 5.90 -20.08 4.51
CA ASP A 46 6.49 -20.21 3.17
C ASP A 46 6.22 -18.95 2.32
N VAL A 47 4.98 -18.47 2.31
CA VAL A 47 4.62 -17.25 1.59
C VAL A 47 5.37 -16.04 2.15
N LEU A 48 5.35 -15.88 3.46
CA LEU A 48 6.06 -14.80 4.15
C LEU A 48 7.57 -14.85 3.89
N GLY A 49 8.16 -16.05 3.92
CA GLY A 49 9.56 -16.28 3.58
C GLY A 49 9.91 -15.90 2.13
N ALA A 50 9.00 -16.19 1.18
CA ALA A 50 9.17 -15.80 -0.23
C ALA A 50 9.14 -14.27 -0.40
N ILE A 51 8.19 -13.57 0.28
CA ILE A 51 8.10 -12.10 0.27
C ILE A 51 9.39 -11.48 0.84
N ILE A 52 9.82 -11.93 2.02
CA ILE A 52 11.04 -11.43 2.68
C ILE A 52 12.28 -11.73 1.82
N GLY A 53 12.34 -12.91 1.20
CA GLY A 53 13.40 -13.31 0.28
C GLY A 53 13.50 -12.38 -0.92
N ALA A 54 12.38 -12.02 -1.53
CA ALA A 54 12.33 -11.04 -2.63
C ALA A 54 12.85 -9.67 -2.18
N LEU A 55 12.42 -9.20 -1.01
CA LEU A 55 12.84 -7.92 -0.44
C LEU A 55 14.33 -7.86 -0.06
N LYS A 56 15.01 -9.01 0.06
CA LYS A 56 16.46 -9.10 0.33
C LYS A 56 17.33 -9.19 -0.93
N SER A 57 16.81 -9.74 -2.02
CA SER A 57 17.64 -10.33 -3.10
C SER A 57 17.84 -9.45 -4.32
N PHE A 58 17.09 -8.34 -4.50
CA PHE A 58 17.09 -7.54 -5.73
C PHE A 58 17.43 -6.06 -5.47
N SER A 59 17.56 -5.27 -6.55
CA SER A 59 17.48 -3.80 -6.46
C SER A 59 16.14 -3.39 -5.83
N GLU A 60 16.05 -2.17 -5.29
CA GLU A 60 14.86 -1.76 -4.54
C GLU A 60 13.56 -1.90 -5.35
N SER A 61 13.50 -1.31 -6.54
CA SER A 61 12.34 -1.37 -7.41
C SER A 61 11.95 -2.82 -7.75
N LYS A 62 12.92 -3.64 -8.17
CA LYS A 62 12.68 -5.05 -8.49
C LYS A 62 12.28 -5.88 -7.27
N ALA A 63 12.76 -5.55 -6.08
CA ALA A 63 12.39 -6.22 -4.85
C ALA A 63 10.94 -5.93 -4.46
N LEU A 64 10.51 -4.67 -4.58
CA LEU A 64 9.13 -4.24 -4.32
C LEU A 64 8.17 -4.86 -5.35
N SER A 65 8.51 -4.79 -6.64
CA SER A 65 7.72 -5.44 -7.70
C SER A 65 7.52 -6.94 -7.43
N ARG A 66 8.62 -7.65 -7.15
CA ARG A 66 8.55 -9.09 -6.90
C ARG A 66 7.75 -9.44 -5.63
N ALA A 67 7.83 -8.62 -4.59
CA ALA A 67 7.03 -8.82 -3.38
C ALA A 67 5.54 -8.64 -3.68
N VAL A 68 5.14 -7.61 -4.43
CA VAL A 68 3.75 -7.40 -4.86
C VAL A 68 3.25 -8.57 -5.71
N GLU A 69 4.05 -9.04 -6.67
CA GLU A 69 3.68 -10.22 -7.49
C GLU A 69 3.42 -11.45 -6.62
N ILE A 70 4.30 -11.76 -5.67
CA ILE A 70 4.13 -12.91 -4.75
C ILE A 70 2.85 -12.74 -3.94
N ILE A 71 2.65 -11.59 -3.33
CA ILE A 71 1.47 -11.30 -2.52
C ILE A 71 0.17 -11.53 -3.30
N LEU A 72 0.11 -11.03 -4.53
CA LEU A 72 -1.13 -11.06 -5.32
C LEU A 72 -1.33 -12.39 -6.07
N SER A 73 -0.27 -13.16 -6.35
CA SER A 73 -0.36 -14.38 -7.15
C SER A 73 -0.34 -15.69 -6.36
N ASP A 74 0.20 -15.71 -5.14
CA ASP A 74 0.25 -16.94 -4.35
C ASP A 74 -1.14 -17.25 -3.75
N PRO A 75 -1.76 -18.39 -4.09
CA PRO A 75 -3.10 -18.73 -3.63
C PRO A 75 -3.21 -18.94 -2.11
N ARG A 76 -2.09 -19.00 -1.41
CA ARG A 76 -2.04 -19.14 0.06
C ARG A 76 -2.03 -17.79 0.78
N THR A 77 -1.81 -16.69 0.07
CA THR A 77 -1.75 -15.35 0.68
C THR A 77 -3.01 -14.97 1.45
N PRO A 78 -4.25 -15.28 1.00
CA PRO A 78 -5.45 -15.03 1.81
C PRO A 78 -5.39 -15.68 3.19
N GLY A 79 -4.87 -16.91 3.30
CA GLY A 79 -4.66 -17.57 4.58
C GLY A 79 -3.65 -16.86 5.48
N LEU A 80 -2.56 -16.36 4.90
CA LEU A 80 -1.60 -15.53 5.64
C LEU A 80 -2.26 -14.24 6.16
N VAL A 81 -3.09 -13.58 5.35
CA VAL A 81 -3.85 -12.39 5.78
C VAL A 81 -4.72 -12.71 6.99
N ASP A 82 -5.45 -13.82 6.95
CA ASP A 82 -6.34 -14.25 8.04
C ASP A 82 -5.58 -14.56 9.32
N GLU A 83 -4.50 -15.30 9.22
CA GLU A 83 -3.68 -15.66 10.37
C GLU A 83 -3.07 -14.41 11.03
N VAL A 84 -2.53 -13.49 10.23
CA VAL A 84 -2.00 -12.21 10.74
C VAL A 84 -3.11 -11.36 11.36
N ALA A 85 -4.33 -11.35 10.80
CA ALA A 85 -5.46 -10.63 11.36
C ALA A 85 -5.90 -11.17 12.73
N VAL A 86 -5.86 -12.49 12.94
CA VAL A 86 -6.21 -13.15 14.22
C VAL A 86 -5.17 -12.86 15.31
N HIS A 87 -3.90 -12.92 14.97
CA HIS A 87 -2.82 -12.74 15.96
C HIS A 87 -2.54 -11.26 16.27
N GLY A 88 -3.07 -10.35 15.48
CA GLY A 88 -2.75 -8.93 15.54
C GLY A 88 -1.31 -8.66 15.07
N LEU A 89 -1.05 -7.44 14.69
CA LEU A 89 0.32 -6.97 14.49
C LEU A 89 0.70 -6.21 15.76
N ASP A 90 1.42 -6.86 16.68
CA ASP A 90 2.07 -6.14 17.77
C ASP A 90 2.89 -4.99 17.16
N GLU A 91 2.92 -3.86 17.84
CA GLU A 91 3.49 -2.58 17.38
C GLU A 91 4.55 -2.72 16.29
N LEU A 92 4.16 -2.48 15.03
CA LEU A 92 5.11 -2.46 13.93
C LEU A 92 5.93 -1.16 14.02
N PRO A 93 7.24 -1.19 13.68
CA PRO A 93 8.04 0.01 13.75
C PRO A 93 7.39 1.10 12.90
N ALA A 94 7.12 2.22 13.54
CA ALA A 94 6.59 3.40 12.90
C ALA A 94 7.48 3.77 11.70
N GLY A 95 6.94 3.63 10.52
CA GLY A 95 7.66 3.84 9.27
C GLY A 95 6.90 4.75 8.32
N HIS A 96 5.79 5.32 8.78
CA HIS A 96 5.01 6.27 8.03
C HIS A 96 5.41 7.70 8.41
N ILE A 97 5.68 8.53 7.43
CA ILE A 97 5.94 9.94 7.64
C ILE A 97 4.59 10.61 7.78
N SER A 98 4.16 10.83 9.03
CA SER A 98 3.08 11.77 9.29
C SER A 98 3.66 13.18 9.34
N ARG A 99 3.12 14.12 8.58
CA ARG A 99 3.47 15.55 8.70
C ARG A 99 3.06 16.15 10.04
N SER A 100 2.10 15.56 10.73
CA SER A 100 1.65 15.98 12.06
C SER A 100 2.52 15.46 13.21
N GLY A 101 3.61 14.75 12.94
CA GLY A 101 4.49 14.18 13.95
C GLY A 101 3.99 12.89 14.60
N SER A 102 2.77 12.45 14.32
CA SER A 102 2.24 11.15 14.76
C SER A 102 2.47 10.12 13.65
N ALA A 103 3.37 9.19 13.91
CA ALA A 103 3.54 8.04 13.03
C ALA A 103 2.28 7.16 13.12
N VAL A 104 1.64 6.90 11.98
CA VAL A 104 0.52 5.94 11.95
C VAL A 104 1.09 4.54 11.98
N ASP A 105 0.63 3.73 12.93
CA ASP A 105 1.06 2.35 13.08
C ASP A 105 0.62 1.52 11.86
N PRO A 106 1.54 0.82 11.18
CA PRO A 106 1.18 -0.14 10.14
C PRO A 106 0.18 -1.20 10.60
N ALA A 107 0.21 -1.59 11.88
CA ALA A 107 -0.75 -2.52 12.45
C ALA A 107 -2.18 -1.98 12.40
N GLN A 108 -2.37 -0.71 12.75
CA GLN A 108 -3.67 -0.06 12.61
C GLN A 108 -4.15 -0.05 11.16
N THR A 109 -3.25 0.30 10.23
CA THR A 109 -3.58 0.28 8.78
C THR A 109 -4.03 -1.11 8.33
N PHE A 110 -3.31 -2.15 8.75
CA PHE A 110 -3.67 -3.52 8.40
C PHE A 110 -5.04 -3.93 8.97
N CYS A 111 -5.31 -3.63 10.25
CA CYS A 111 -6.60 -3.92 10.88
C CYS A 111 -7.77 -3.24 10.16
N GLU A 112 -7.60 -1.98 9.75
CA GLU A 112 -8.60 -1.26 8.97
C GLU A 112 -8.85 -1.95 7.62
N LEU A 113 -7.78 -2.29 6.89
CA LEU A 113 -7.87 -2.93 5.58
C LEU A 113 -8.53 -4.31 5.64
N VAL A 114 -8.18 -5.15 6.61
CA VAL A 114 -8.79 -6.50 6.71
C VAL A 114 -10.23 -6.47 7.24
N THR A 115 -10.62 -5.39 7.91
CA THR A 115 -12.01 -5.17 8.32
C THR A 115 -12.89 -4.87 7.11
N ASP A 116 -12.42 -4.01 6.21
CA ASP A 116 -13.17 -3.60 5.02
C ASP A 116 -13.04 -4.62 3.88
N TYR A 117 -11.90 -5.30 3.78
CA TYR A 117 -11.55 -6.27 2.74
C TYR A 117 -11.00 -7.56 3.36
N PRO A 118 -11.85 -8.38 4.00
CA PRO A 118 -11.41 -9.64 4.62
C PRO A 118 -10.86 -10.59 3.54
N HIS A 119 -9.80 -11.32 3.88
CA HIS A 119 -9.10 -12.28 3.01
C HIS A 119 -8.37 -11.67 1.79
N ASP A 120 -8.38 -10.35 1.62
CA ASP A 120 -7.79 -9.71 0.43
C ASP A 120 -6.27 -9.56 0.57
N PRO A 121 -5.45 -10.17 -0.32
CA PRO A 121 -4.00 -9.97 -0.35
C PRO A 121 -3.56 -8.51 -0.44
N GLY A 122 -4.40 -7.64 -0.99
CA GLY A 122 -4.18 -6.19 -1.06
C GLY A 122 -3.93 -5.54 0.31
N ALA A 123 -4.38 -6.14 1.41
CA ALA A 123 -4.07 -5.67 2.75
C ALA A 123 -2.56 -5.71 3.03
N LEU A 124 -1.85 -6.75 2.57
CA LEU A 124 -0.39 -6.85 2.67
C LEU A 124 0.32 -5.88 1.70
N VAL A 125 -0.25 -5.64 0.51
CA VAL A 125 0.26 -4.60 -0.40
C VAL A 125 0.10 -3.22 0.25
N GLY A 126 -1.02 -2.95 0.92
CA GLY A 126 -1.25 -1.71 1.67
C GLY A 126 -0.17 -1.41 2.72
N LEU A 127 0.37 -2.46 3.37
CA LEU A 127 1.51 -2.32 4.30
C LEU A 127 2.82 -1.89 3.63
N MET A 128 2.93 -2.04 2.33
CA MET A 128 4.11 -1.60 1.57
C MET A 128 4.04 -0.12 1.20
N LEU A 129 2.88 0.52 1.33
CA LEU A 129 2.64 1.90 0.93
C LEU A 129 2.79 2.88 2.10
N ASN A 130 3.05 4.15 1.77
CA ASN A 130 3.02 5.23 2.75
C ASN A 130 1.57 5.57 3.09
N ARG A 131 1.25 5.66 4.38
CA ARG A 131 -0.01 6.22 4.84
C ARG A 131 0.15 7.73 5.06
N VAL A 132 -0.72 8.50 4.44
CA VAL A 132 -0.68 9.97 4.44
C VAL A 132 -1.96 10.49 5.06
N PRO A 133 -1.90 11.07 6.27
CA PRO A 133 -2.98 11.86 6.80
C PRO A 133 -2.95 13.25 6.14
N LEU A 134 -4.10 13.73 5.69
CA LEU A 134 -4.30 15.08 5.17
C LEU A 134 -5.27 15.82 6.09
N GLN A 135 -4.94 17.06 6.38
CA GLN A 135 -5.87 17.99 7.04
C GLN A 135 -6.78 18.66 6.01
N PRO A 136 -7.95 19.17 6.40
CA PRO A 136 -8.79 19.95 5.50
C PRO A 136 -8.00 21.10 4.86
N GLY A 137 -8.04 21.16 3.52
CA GLY A 137 -7.29 22.15 2.75
C GLY A 137 -5.95 21.67 2.23
N GLU A 138 -5.45 20.51 2.61
CA GLU A 138 -4.26 19.90 2.01
C GLU A 138 -4.62 19.06 0.79
N ALA A 139 -3.66 18.93 -0.13
CA ALA A 139 -3.80 18.08 -1.30
C ALA A 139 -2.63 17.09 -1.41
N LEU A 140 -2.92 15.89 -1.92
CA LEU A 140 -1.94 14.88 -2.26
C LEU A 140 -1.90 14.70 -3.77
N THR A 141 -0.72 14.83 -4.36
CA THR A 141 -0.50 14.61 -5.79
C THR A 141 0.10 13.23 -6.04
N MET A 142 -0.39 12.54 -7.06
CA MET A 142 0.05 11.22 -7.48
C MET A 142 0.37 11.23 -8.97
N ASP A 143 1.62 10.95 -9.31
CA ASP A 143 2.02 10.77 -10.69
C ASP A 143 1.44 9.47 -11.27
N ALA A 144 1.37 9.36 -12.59
CA ALA A 144 0.91 8.13 -13.23
C ALA A 144 1.76 6.93 -12.81
N GLY A 145 1.12 5.81 -12.53
CA GLY A 145 1.77 4.58 -12.06
C GLY A 145 2.02 4.51 -10.56
N VAL A 146 1.75 5.57 -9.81
CA VAL A 146 1.84 5.53 -8.35
C VAL A 146 0.66 4.76 -7.77
N LEU A 147 0.94 3.62 -7.13
CA LEU A 147 -0.08 2.81 -6.47
C LEU A 147 -0.63 3.55 -5.24
N HIS A 148 -1.95 3.64 -5.16
CA HIS A 148 -2.62 4.38 -4.08
C HIS A 148 -4.00 3.81 -3.73
N ALA A 149 -4.51 4.17 -2.56
CA ALA A 149 -5.87 3.88 -2.11
C ALA A 149 -6.32 4.96 -1.11
N TYR A 150 -7.61 5.23 -1.06
CA TYR A 150 -8.21 6.13 -0.07
C TYR A 150 -8.87 5.31 1.04
N LEU A 151 -8.54 5.62 2.29
CA LEU A 151 -9.00 4.87 3.44
C LEU A 151 -10.28 5.46 4.03
N PHE A 152 -10.27 6.74 4.31
CA PHE A 152 -11.46 7.46 4.79
C PHE A 152 -11.32 8.98 4.59
N GLY A 153 -12.42 9.68 4.74
CA GLY A 153 -12.51 11.13 4.60
C GLY A 153 -13.37 11.54 3.41
N THR A 154 -13.59 12.83 3.27
CA THR A 154 -14.26 13.44 2.12
C THR A 154 -13.27 14.34 1.39
N GLY A 155 -13.17 14.20 0.08
CA GLY A 155 -12.24 14.98 -0.74
C GLY A 155 -12.77 15.20 -2.16
N ILE A 156 -12.10 16.09 -2.88
CA ILE A 156 -12.32 16.31 -4.31
C ILE A 156 -11.14 15.71 -5.05
N GLU A 157 -11.41 14.72 -5.90
CA GLU A 157 -10.42 14.12 -6.77
C GLU A 157 -10.42 14.78 -8.14
N ILE A 158 -9.25 15.15 -8.60
CA ILE A 158 -9.00 15.69 -9.92
C ILE A 158 -8.03 14.75 -10.62
N MET A 159 -8.39 14.28 -11.80
CA MET A 159 -7.56 13.36 -12.57
C MET A 159 -7.57 13.67 -14.06
N ALA A 160 -6.51 13.28 -14.76
CA ALA A 160 -6.51 13.33 -16.20
C ALA A 160 -7.56 12.37 -16.79
N SER A 161 -8.19 12.79 -17.88
CA SER A 161 -9.18 11.95 -18.60
C SER A 161 -8.46 10.78 -19.28
N SER A 162 -8.46 9.63 -18.60
CA SER A 162 -7.87 8.38 -19.10
C SER A 162 -8.57 7.17 -18.47
N ASP A 163 -8.75 6.12 -19.26
CA ASP A 163 -9.31 4.84 -18.82
C ASP A 163 -8.23 3.86 -18.29
N ASN A 164 -7.01 4.33 -18.08
CA ASN A 164 -5.90 3.53 -17.58
C ASN A 164 -5.98 3.32 -16.07
N VAL A 165 -6.92 2.49 -15.66
CA VAL A 165 -7.09 2.07 -14.25
C VAL A 165 -6.70 0.59 -14.13
N VAL A 166 -5.72 0.29 -13.29
CA VAL A 166 -5.33 -1.07 -12.90
C VAL A 166 -5.38 -1.17 -11.38
N ARG A 167 -5.94 -2.27 -10.90
CA ARG A 167 -6.16 -2.50 -9.47
C ARG A 167 -5.01 -3.30 -8.86
N GLY A 168 -4.62 -2.94 -7.64
CA GLY A 168 -3.55 -3.59 -6.87
C GLY A 168 -4.04 -4.40 -5.66
N GLY A 169 -5.31 -4.82 -5.63
CA GLY A 169 -5.98 -5.46 -4.50
C GLY A 169 -7.04 -4.56 -3.88
N LEU A 170 -7.54 -4.91 -2.69
CA LEU A 170 -8.62 -4.21 -1.96
C LEU A 170 -9.87 -4.04 -2.82
N THR A 171 -10.28 -5.12 -3.50
CA THR A 171 -11.38 -5.07 -4.45
C THR A 171 -11.94 -6.47 -4.73
N SER A 172 -13.25 -6.56 -4.92
CA SER A 172 -13.90 -7.79 -5.42
C SER A 172 -13.71 -8.01 -6.94
N LYS A 173 -13.10 -7.05 -7.65
CA LYS A 173 -12.90 -7.14 -9.10
C LYS A 173 -11.56 -7.83 -9.39
N HIS A 174 -11.47 -8.42 -10.59
CA HIS A 174 -10.24 -9.08 -11.05
C HIS A 174 -9.03 -8.12 -11.04
N VAL A 175 -7.91 -8.61 -10.51
CA VAL A 175 -6.60 -7.93 -10.50
C VAL A 175 -5.75 -8.54 -11.62
N ASP A 176 -5.39 -7.72 -12.60
CA ASP A 176 -4.47 -8.09 -13.68
C ASP A 176 -3.04 -7.79 -13.21
N ILE A 177 -2.39 -8.82 -12.65
CA ILE A 177 -1.06 -8.69 -12.02
C ILE A 177 0.02 -8.35 -13.06
N GLU A 178 -0.07 -8.90 -14.27
CA GLU A 178 0.89 -8.61 -15.34
C GLU A 178 0.81 -7.14 -15.74
N GLN A 179 -0.39 -6.63 -15.95
CA GLN A 179 -0.61 -5.24 -16.30
C GLN A 179 -0.23 -4.30 -15.16
N LEU A 180 -0.56 -4.68 -13.91
CA LEU A 180 -0.16 -3.93 -12.71
C LEU A 180 1.37 -3.80 -12.63
N SER A 181 2.08 -4.92 -12.79
CA SER A 181 3.55 -4.95 -12.75
C SER A 181 4.19 -4.13 -13.86
N ALA A 182 3.56 -4.06 -15.03
CA ALA A 182 4.08 -3.32 -16.18
C ALA A 182 3.95 -1.80 -16.05
N ILE A 183 2.94 -1.29 -15.34
CA ILE A 183 2.66 0.15 -15.28
C ILE A 183 2.95 0.80 -13.93
N THR A 184 3.14 0.01 -12.87
CA THR A 184 3.38 0.54 -11.52
C THR A 184 4.79 1.08 -11.38
N ASP A 185 4.91 2.27 -10.80
CA ASP A 185 6.19 2.83 -10.36
C ASP A 185 6.58 2.19 -9.01
N PHE A 186 7.56 1.30 -9.04
CA PHE A 186 8.10 0.61 -7.87
C PHE A 186 9.26 1.36 -7.18
N HIS A 187 9.39 2.65 -7.38
CA HIS A 187 10.34 3.45 -6.62
C HIS A 187 9.73 3.84 -5.27
N SER A 188 10.54 3.77 -4.23
CA SER A 188 10.14 4.30 -2.93
C SER A 188 10.37 5.81 -2.88
N GLY A 189 9.50 6.53 -2.20
CA GLY A 189 9.63 7.97 -2.07
C GLY A 189 8.68 8.57 -1.03
N ALA A 190 8.97 9.81 -0.66
CA ALA A 190 8.08 10.57 0.20
C ALA A 190 6.86 11.05 -0.60
N PRO A 191 5.64 10.90 -0.06
CA PRO A 191 4.44 11.45 -0.67
C PRO A 191 4.51 12.97 -0.86
N ARG A 192 3.92 13.46 -1.94
CA ARG A 192 3.92 14.88 -2.29
C ARG A 192 2.63 15.54 -1.81
N VAL A 193 2.65 16.04 -0.58
CA VAL A 193 1.54 16.83 -0.02
C VAL A 193 1.78 18.31 -0.33
N VAL A 194 0.73 18.98 -0.79
CA VAL A 194 0.73 20.38 -1.17
C VAL A 194 -0.28 21.13 -0.29
N GLU A 195 0.14 22.25 0.28
CA GLU A 195 -0.77 23.21 0.88
C GLU A 195 -1.12 24.23 -0.21
N PRO A 196 -2.41 24.41 -0.54
CA PRO A 196 -2.78 25.46 -1.48
C PRO A 196 -2.47 26.83 -0.88
N ASP A 197 -2.01 27.75 -1.72
CA ASP A 197 -1.84 29.15 -1.33
C ASP A 197 -3.16 29.68 -0.82
N ARG A 198 -3.17 30.12 0.42
CA ARG A 198 -4.33 30.82 1.00
C ARG A 198 -4.31 32.23 0.43
N ALA A 199 -5.21 32.50 -0.53
CA ALA A 199 -5.44 33.84 -1.04
C ALA A 199 -6.03 34.77 0.05
#